data_9be5520bee331ee159e63510f2a4b70f
#
_entry.id   9be5520bee331ee159e63510f2a4b70f
#
_cell.length_a   1.000
_cell.length_b   1.000
_cell.length_c   1.000
_cell.angle_alpha   90.00
_cell.angle_beta   90.00
_cell.angle_gamma   90.00
#
_symmetry.space_group_name_H-M   'P 1'
#
loop_
_entity.id
_entity.type
_entity.pdbx_description
1 polymer ?
#
loop_
_entity_poly.entity_id
_entity_poly.type
_entity_poly.pdbx_seq_one_letter_code
_entity_poly.pdbx_strand_id
1 'polypeptide(L)'
;MQSIENQVRERVARFLEVTSVSIPLMNAPMAEVSGPALTAAMCRAGGLGVLAGDELLPEALSNAIDEVRRLAGADARFAVNLRVPPAKAPTPEGIDCQRRMLAALEDLAADLGLEPNTIEELPDFDAQFDVLLEKHVPVVSVTFGGLREEYDERLKEAGIVWMGTATTLREAKVLRAAGADLVVVQGIEAGGPRLNFESSDDEAAVGMSVLTTHAARATRLPVIASGGIAESQQVYGALVAGASAVMVGSALLRTFESTASASFKNVLPLLTDVSMRLTRCFNGRLTRVYPSELVQALDEAGLTYAPYPLQREVMRPILRAAAQQGRDDLACLPAGQAAMLAREESVEAVAARLMSFVPI
;
A
#
# COMPACT_ATOMS: atom_id res chain seq x y z
N MET A 1 -8.15 -6.57 -36.77
CA MET A 1 -7.39 -6.21 -35.54
C MET A 1 -8.24 -5.24 -34.74
N GLN A 2 -8.57 -5.57 -33.48
CA GLN A 2 -9.24 -4.60 -32.61
C GLN A 2 -8.34 -3.37 -32.39
N SER A 3 -8.93 -2.18 -32.30
CA SER A 3 -8.17 -0.98 -31.95
C SER A 3 -7.63 -1.06 -30.53
N ILE A 4 -6.55 -0.37 -30.24
CA ILE A 4 -5.99 -0.30 -28.86
C ILE A 4 -7.04 0.22 -27.87
N GLU A 5 -7.84 1.19 -28.26
CA GLU A 5 -8.93 1.71 -27.44
C GLU A 5 -9.96 0.65 -27.08
N ASN A 6 -10.38 -0.20 -28.02
CA ASN A 6 -11.34 -1.25 -27.74
C ASN A 6 -10.76 -2.27 -26.74
N GLN A 7 -9.48 -2.61 -26.86
CA GLN A 7 -8.81 -3.50 -25.90
C GLN A 7 -8.70 -2.86 -24.51
N VAL A 8 -8.46 -1.54 -24.43
CA VAL A 8 -8.48 -0.80 -23.16
C VAL A 8 -9.88 -0.85 -22.54
N ARG A 9 -10.94 -0.51 -23.32
CA ARG A 9 -12.34 -0.55 -22.86
C ARG A 9 -12.75 -1.92 -22.31
N GLU A 10 -12.40 -3.00 -23.01
CA GLU A 10 -12.71 -4.36 -22.57
C GLU A 10 -12.02 -4.73 -21.25
N ARG A 11 -10.75 -4.34 -21.08
CA ARG A 11 -10.02 -4.59 -19.82
C ARG A 11 -10.56 -3.77 -18.67
N VAL A 12 -10.84 -2.49 -18.91
CA VAL A 12 -11.46 -1.59 -17.93
C VAL A 12 -12.83 -2.14 -17.51
N ALA A 13 -13.68 -2.52 -18.47
CA ALA A 13 -15.02 -3.09 -18.19
C ALA A 13 -14.95 -4.28 -17.25
N ARG A 14 -13.97 -5.19 -17.43
CA ARG A 14 -13.78 -6.34 -16.53
C ARG A 14 -13.45 -5.94 -15.09
N PHE A 15 -12.63 -4.91 -14.89
CA PHE A 15 -12.35 -4.39 -13.55
C PHE A 15 -13.61 -3.78 -12.92
N LEU A 16 -14.34 -2.95 -13.68
CA LEU A 16 -15.58 -2.33 -13.21
C LEU A 16 -16.65 -3.37 -12.85
N GLU A 17 -16.77 -4.43 -13.64
CA GLU A 17 -17.69 -5.55 -13.38
C GLU A 17 -17.35 -6.27 -12.06
N VAL A 18 -16.08 -6.67 -11.88
CA VAL A 18 -15.63 -7.40 -10.69
C VAL A 18 -15.75 -6.57 -9.42
N THR A 19 -15.43 -5.28 -9.47
CA THR A 19 -15.42 -4.40 -8.29
C THR A 19 -16.71 -3.62 -8.07
N SER A 20 -17.57 -3.54 -9.10
CA SER A 20 -18.81 -2.74 -9.10
C SER A 20 -18.56 -1.26 -8.79
N VAL A 21 -17.47 -0.68 -9.32
CA VAL A 21 -17.17 0.75 -9.26
C VAL A 21 -17.38 1.42 -10.62
N SER A 22 -17.31 2.76 -10.71
CA SER A 22 -17.62 3.52 -11.94
C SER A 22 -16.40 3.96 -12.72
N ILE A 23 -15.23 4.05 -12.09
CA ILE A 23 -13.96 4.43 -12.73
C ILE A 23 -12.83 3.47 -12.38
N PRO A 24 -11.86 3.23 -13.29
CA PRO A 24 -10.76 2.28 -13.08
C PRO A 24 -9.61 2.91 -12.25
N LEU A 25 -9.95 3.45 -11.08
CA LEU A 25 -9.04 4.13 -10.18
C LEU A 25 -9.22 3.65 -8.74
N MET A 26 -8.11 3.49 -8.02
CA MET A 26 -8.13 3.20 -6.58
C MET A 26 -6.96 3.90 -5.88
N ASN A 27 -7.13 4.19 -4.57
CA ASN A 27 -6.01 4.62 -3.74
C ASN A 27 -5.17 3.44 -3.26
N ALA A 28 -3.87 3.66 -3.07
CA ALA A 28 -3.02 2.69 -2.39
C ALA A 28 -3.34 2.61 -0.89
N PRO A 29 -3.20 1.43 -0.24
CA PRO A 29 -3.32 1.30 1.21
C PRO A 29 -2.08 1.86 1.90
N MET A 30 -2.06 3.15 2.14
CA MET A 30 -0.95 3.84 2.81
C MET A 30 -1.22 3.88 4.32
N ALA A 31 -0.39 3.19 5.11
CA ALA A 31 -0.51 3.19 6.56
C ALA A 31 -0.53 4.64 7.09
N GLU A 32 -1.43 4.92 8.04
CA GLU A 32 -1.64 6.25 8.65
C GLU A 32 -2.13 7.36 7.69
N VAL A 33 -2.27 7.08 6.38
CA VAL A 33 -2.75 8.06 5.38
C VAL A 33 -4.08 7.64 4.77
N SER A 34 -4.22 6.38 4.36
CA SER A 34 -5.44 5.85 3.73
C SER A 34 -6.44 5.36 4.78
N GLY A 35 -6.86 6.28 5.66
CA GLY A 35 -7.92 6.08 6.64
C GLY A 35 -9.33 6.21 6.04
N PRO A 36 -10.38 6.18 6.90
CA PRO A 36 -11.78 6.21 6.45
C PRO A 36 -12.12 7.41 5.56
N ALA A 37 -11.61 8.61 5.85
CA ALA A 37 -11.93 9.82 5.09
C ALA A 37 -11.46 9.74 3.63
N LEU A 38 -10.19 9.37 3.41
CA LEU A 38 -9.61 9.23 2.07
C LEU A 38 -10.26 8.06 1.31
N THR A 39 -10.48 6.93 1.99
CA THR A 39 -11.17 5.76 1.41
C THR A 39 -12.57 6.13 0.94
N ALA A 40 -13.35 6.79 1.79
CA ALA A 40 -14.71 7.22 1.45
C ALA A 40 -14.74 8.26 0.32
N ALA A 41 -13.80 9.19 0.28
CA ALA A 41 -13.70 10.17 -0.79
C ALA A 41 -13.39 9.51 -2.15
N MET A 42 -12.53 8.49 -2.19
CA MET A 42 -12.30 7.69 -3.40
C MET A 42 -13.57 6.94 -3.85
N CYS A 43 -14.35 6.40 -2.91
CA CYS A 43 -15.63 5.77 -3.24
C CYS A 43 -16.61 6.78 -3.84
N ARG A 44 -16.76 7.99 -3.25
CA ARG A 44 -17.62 9.06 -3.78
C ARG A 44 -17.18 9.56 -5.15
N ALA A 45 -15.88 9.53 -5.43
CA ALA A 45 -15.33 9.81 -6.77
C ALA A 45 -15.66 8.73 -7.80
N GLY A 46 -16.29 7.62 -7.40
CA GLY A 46 -16.66 6.50 -8.25
C GLY A 46 -15.54 5.42 -8.40
N GLY A 47 -14.42 5.56 -7.71
CA GLY A 47 -13.32 4.61 -7.68
C GLY A 47 -13.45 3.56 -6.56
N LEU A 48 -12.49 2.64 -6.47
CA LEU A 48 -12.40 1.69 -5.38
C LEU A 48 -11.57 2.29 -4.24
N GLY A 49 -12.21 2.75 -3.18
CA GLY A 49 -11.51 3.17 -1.96
C GLY A 49 -10.82 1.99 -1.30
N VAL A 50 -9.58 2.17 -0.81
CA VAL A 50 -8.84 1.11 -0.10
C VAL A 50 -8.45 1.60 1.29
N LEU A 51 -9.04 0.99 2.32
CA LEU A 51 -8.72 1.24 3.72
C LEU A 51 -7.43 0.50 4.09
N ALA A 52 -6.47 1.21 4.67
CA ALA A 52 -5.27 0.61 5.24
C ALA A 52 -5.59 -0.01 6.61
N GLY A 53 -5.92 -1.30 6.62
CA GLY A 53 -6.34 -2.03 7.83
C GLY A 53 -5.23 -2.80 8.53
N ASP A 54 -4.10 -2.98 7.88
CA ASP A 54 -3.03 -3.90 8.27
C ASP A 54 -2.31 -3.56 9.60
N GLU A 55 -2.43 -2.33 10.08
CA GLU A 55 -1.86 -1.86 11.37
C GLU A 55 -2.94 -1.65 12.45
N LEU A 56 -4.21 -1.94 12.15
CA LEU A 56 -5.32 -1.73 13.07
C LEU A 56 -5.62 -3.01 13.87
N LEU A 57 -5.79 -2.88 15.18
CA LEU A 57 -6.34 -3.94 15.98
C LEU A 57 -7.79 -4.26 15.54
N PRO A 58 -8.30 -5.48 15.76
CA PRO A 58 -9.61 -5.91 15.25
C PRO A 58 -10.77 -4.94 15.56
N GLU A 59 -10.85 -4.41 16.78
CA GLU A 59 -11.87 -3.44 17.17
C GLU A 59 -11.72 -2.11 16.41
N ALA A 60 -10.50 -1.59 16.29
CA ALA A 60 -10.23 -0.38 15.55
C ALA A 60 -10.50 -0.55 14.04
N LEU A 61 -10.21 -1.73 13.50
CA LEU A 61 -10.52 -2.10 12.12
C LEU A 61 -12.04 -2.12 11.88
N SER A 62 -12.80 -2.75 12.78
CA SER A 62 -14.26 -2.78 12.76
C SER A 62 -14.84 -1.37 12.72
N ASN A 63 -14.38 -0.49 13.62
CA ASN A 63 -14.83 0.90 13.70
C ASN A 63 -14.46 1.70 12.43
N ALA A 64 -13.27 1.49 11.88
CA ALA A 64 -12.82 2.14 10.65
C ALA A 64 -13.68 1.74 9.43
N ILE A 65 -14.07 0.48 9.32
CA ILE A 65 -15.00 -0.02 8.28
C ILE A 65 -16.36 0.65 8.41
N ASP A 66 -16.92 0.73 9.62
CA ASP A 66 -18.21 1.40 9.86
C ASP A 66 -18.13 2.89 9.50
N GLU A 67 -17.02 3.54 9.81
CA GLU A 67 -16.79 4.95 9.47
C GLU A 67 -16.70 5.17 7.94
N VAL A 68 -16.05 4.26 7.19
CA VAL A 68 -16.08 4.32 5.71
C VAL A 68 -17.51 4.29 5.20
N ARG A 69 -18.35 3.36 5.70
CA ARG A 69 -19.74 3.25 5.31
C ARG A 69 -20.57 4.48 5.70
N ARG A 70 -20.31 5.03 6.87
CA ARG A 70 -20.97 6.27 7.32
C ARG A 70 -20.64 7.45 6.39
N LEU A 71 -19.42 7.56 5.91
CA LEU A 71 -18.94 8.68 5.08
C LEU A 71 -19.25 8.51 3.58
N ALA A 72 -19.27 7.28 3.07
CA ALA A 72 -19.46 7.00 1.64
C ALA A 72 -20.83 6.42 1.27
N GLY A 73 -21.63 6.04 2.28
CA GLY A 73 -22.91 5.33 2.11
C GLY A 73 -22.78 3.84 2.44
N ALA A 74 -23.92 3.25 2.87
CA ALA A 74 -23.98 1.85 3.32
C ALA A 74 -23.56 0.85 2.22
N ASP A 75 -23.89 1.17 0.96
CA ASP A 75 -23.60 0.31 -0.21
C ASP A 75 -22.27 0.66 -0.89
N ALA A 76 -21.42 1.46 -0.24
CA ALA A 76 -20.14 1.88 -0.80
C ALA A 76 -19.25 0.67 -1.15
N ARG A 77 -18.67 0.69 -2.34
CA ARG A 77 -17.71 -0.33 -2.81
C ARG A 77 -16.30 0.11 -2.43
N PHE A 78 -15.69 -0.60 -1.48
CA PHE A 78 -14.34 -0.35 -1.01
C PHE A 78 -13.61 -1.66 -0.73
N ALA A 79 -12.29 -1.59 -0.65
CA ALA A 79 -11.45 -2.69 -0.22
C ALA A 79 -10.86 -2.39 1.17
N VAL A 80 -10.57 -3.46 1.91
CA VAL A 80 -9.75 -3.38 3.14
C VAL A 80 -8.47 -4.15 2.89
N ASN A 81 -7.32 -3.49 3.14
CA ASN A 81 -6.02 -4.12 2.99
C ASN A 81 -5.55 -4.74 4.30
N LEU A 82 -5.15 -6.00 4.24
CA LEU A 82 -4.44 -6.70 5.29
C LEU A 82 -3.05 -7.13 4.82
N ARG A 83 -2.22 -7.47 5.78
CA ARG A 83 -0.85 -7.93 5.54
C ARG A 83 -0.76 -9.42 5.87
N VAL A 84 -0.47 -10.24 4.87
CA VAL A 84 -0.25 -11.68 5.07
C VAL A 84 0.95 -11.89 6.00
N PRO A 85 0.80 -12.69 7.07
CA PRO A 85 1.90 -12.98 7.98
C PRO A 85 3.08 -13.65 7.26
N PRO A 86 4.33 -13.44 7.74
CA PRO A 86 5.49 -14.14 7.21
C PRO A 86 5.30 -15.67 7.29
N ALA A 87 5.62 -16.36 6.20
CA ALA A 87 5.49 -17.83 6.14
C ALA A 87 6.47 -18.57 7.08
N LYS A 88 7.50 -17.89 7.56
CA LYS A 88 8.56 -18.46 8.43
C LYS A 88 8.68 -17.65 9.71
N ALA A 89 8.87 -18.35 10.81
CA ALA A 89 9.23 -17.73 12.08
C ALA A 89 10.58 -16.98 11.98
N PRO A 90 10.80 -15.95 12.81
CA PRO A 90 12.07 -15.25 12.89
C PRO A 90 13.24 -16.21 13.19
N THR A 91 14.39 -15.99 12.56
CA THR A 91 15.61 -16.79 12.84
C THR A 91 16.33 -16.27 14.09
N PRO A 92 17.17 -17.09 14.76
CA PRO A 92 17.98 -16.63 15.88
C PRO A 92 18.84 -15.41 15.55
N GLU A 93 19.40 -15.35 14.34
CA GLU A 93 20.22 -14.21 13.87
C GLU A 93 19.37 -12.96 13.69
N GLY A 94 18.13 -13.11 13.22
CA GLY A 94 17.16 -12.01 13.11
C GLY A 94 16.80 -11.44 14.48
N ILE A 95 16.53 -12.31 15.46
CA ILE A 95 16.22 -11.92 16.85
C ILE A 95 17.43 -11.21 17.49
N ASP A 96 18.64 -11.70 17.26
CA ASP A 96 19.85 -11.05 17.77
C ASP A 96 20.05 -9.66 17.11
N CYS A 97 19.75 -9.53 15.82
CA CYS A 97 19.77 -8.24 15.14
C CYS A 97 18.73 -7.26 15.72
N GLN A 98 17.50 -7.73 16.01
CA GLN A 98 16.46 -6.94 16.69
C GLN A 98 16.95 -6.41 18.04
N ARG A 99 17.59 -7.28 18.85
CA ARG A 99 18.15 -6.88 20.14
C ARG A 99 19.23 -5.81 20.02
N ARG A 100 20.12 -5.91 19.01
CA ARG A 100 21.10 -4.85 18.72
C ARG A 100 20.45 -3.54 18.30
N MET A 101 19.36 -3.59 17.52
CA MET A 101 18.61 -2.41 17.13
C MET A 101 17.96 -1.73 18.33
N LEU A 102 17.34 -2.49 19.24
CA LEU A 102 16.78 -1.95 20.50
C LEU A 102 17.84 -1.22 21.31
N ALA A 103 19.03 -1.83 21.47
CA ALA A 103 20.14 -1.19 22.18
C ALA A 103 20.65 0.07 21.45
N ALA A 104 20.72 0.06 20.13
CA ALA A 104 21.18 1.23 19.35
C ALA A 104 20.19 2.40 19.37
N LEU A 105 18.92 2.14 19.65
CA LEU A 105 17.85 3.15 19.70
C LEU A 105 17.41 3.49 21.15
N GLU A 106 18.11 2.98 22.17
CA GLU A 106 17.71 3.13 23.59
C GLU A 106 17.60 4.60 23.99
N ASP A 107 18.59 5.41 23.65
CA ASP A 107 18.59 6.84 23.98
C ASP A 107 17.45 7.60 23.30
N LEU A 108 17.19 7.30 22.00
CA LEU A 108 16.08 7.87 21.26
C LEU A 108 14.72 7.43 21.84
N ALA A 109 14.58 6.16 22.22
CA ALA A 109 13.37 5.65 22.85
C ALA A 109 13.10 6.33 24.20
N ALA A 110 14.14 6.51 25.02
CA ALA A 110 14.06 7.21 26.29
C ALA A 110 13.70 8.70 26.12
N ASP A 111 14.28 9.39 25.12
CA ASP A 111 13.94 10.79 24.79
C ASP A 111 12.45 10.93 24.39
N LEU A 112 11.87 9.92 23.78
CA LEU A 112 10.45 9.84 23.43
C LEU A 112 9.55 9.33 24.57
N GLY A 113 10.10 9.03 25.75
CA GLY A 113 9.35 8.55 26.90
C GLY A 113 8.90 7.09 26.83
N LEU A 114 9.58 6.28 26.04
CA LEU A 114 9.32 4.85 25.93
C LEU A 114 10.13 4.06 26.97
N GLU A 115 9.52 2.98 27.48
CA GLU A 115 10.22 2.03 28.33
C GLU A 115 11.30 1.24 27.56
N PRO A 116 12.39 0.83 28.20
CA PRO A 116 13.44 0.03 27.57
C PRO A 116 12.89 -1.25 26.91
N ASN A 117 13.39 -1.56 25.71
CA ASN A 117 12.99 -2.74 24.93
C ASN A 117 11.51 -2.77 24.53
N THR A 118 10.83 -1.63 24.48
CA THR A 118 9.46 -1.57 23.97
C THR A 118 9.41 -2.01 22.51
N ILE A 119 8.57 -3.00 22.22
CA ILE A 119 8.24 -3.48 20.87
C ILE A 119 6.73 -3.48 20.67
N GLU A 120 6.29 -3.45 19.43
CA GLU A 120 4.88 -3.58 19.06
C GLU A 120 4.74 -4.66 17.99
N GLU A 121 4.17 -5.79 18.38
CA GLU A 121 3.90 -6.92 17.48
C GLU A 121 2.89 -6.54 16.38
N LEU A 122 2.86 -7.34 15.32
CA LEU A 122 1.82 -7.24 14.29
C LEU A 122 0.45 -7.59 14.89
N PRO A 123 -0.62 -6.92 14.45
CA PRO A 123 -1.98 -7.37 14.75
C PRO A 123 -2.22 -8.82 14.29
N ASP A 124 -3.06 -9.53 15.02
CA ASP A 124 -3.43 -10.89 14.67
C ASP A 124 -4.22 -10.92 13.35
N PHE A 125 -3.68 -11.62 12.36
CA PHE A 125 -4.26 -11.69 11.01
C PHE A 125 -5.61 -12.41 11.01
N ASP A 126 -5.74 -13.50 11.76
CA ASP A 126 -6.97 -14.28 11.79
C ASP A 126 -8.11 -13.46 12.38
N ALA A 127 -7.84 -12.78 13.50
CA ALA A 127 -8.82 -11.88 14.11
C ALA A 127 -9.19 -10.69 13.21
N GLN A 128 -8.22 -10.11 12.47
CA GLN A 128 -8.53 -9.08 11.47
C GLN A 128 -9.37 -9.64 10.32
N PHE A 129 -9.04 -10.83 9.82
CA PHE A 129 -9.75 -11.48 8.73
C PHE A 129 -11.19 -11.81 9.10
N ASP A 130 -11.44 -12.28 10.32
CA ASP A 130 -12.77 -12.52 10.85
C ASP A 130 -13.62 -11.24 10.86
N VAL A 131 -13.06 -10.10 11.26
CA VAL A 131 -13.74 -8.79 11.15
C VAL A 131 -14.16 -8.48 9.71
N LEU A 132 -13.33 -8.79 8.70
CA LEU A 132 -13.69 -8.53 7.30
C LEU A 132 -14.90 -9.36 6.86
N LEU A 133 -14.97 -10.63 7.29
CA LEU A 133 -16.10 -11.51 7.02
C LEU A 133 -17.37 -11.05 7.75
N GLU A 134 -17.29 -10.78 9.06
CA GLU A 134 -18.40 -10.28 9.86
C GLU A 134 -18.99 -8.98 9.31
N LYS A 135 -18.12 -8.08 8.87
CA LYS A 135 -18.52 -6.81 8.25
C LYS A 135 -18.93 -6.94 6.80
N HIS A 136 -18.85 -8.10 6.19
CA HIS A 136 -19.13 -8.30 4.75
C HIS A 136 -18.48 -7.22 3.88
N VAL A 137 -17.16 -7.03 4.02
CA VAL A 137 -16.44 -6.05 3.19
C VAL A 137 -16.53 -6.43 1.71
N PRO A 138 -16.74 -5.48 0.80
CA PRO A 138 -16.94 -5.82 -0.60
C PRO A 138 -15.73 -6.44 -1.29
N VAL A 139 -14.52 -6.00 -0.91
CA VAL A 139 -13.24 -6.46 -1.49
C VAL A 139 -12.19 -6.59 -0.40
N VAL A 140 -11.42 -7.66 -0.41
CA VAL A 140 -10.22 -7.84 0.42
C VAL A 140 -8.98 -7.61 -0.43
N SER A 141 -8.06 -6.79 0.06
CA SER A 141 -6.73 -6.60 -0.53
C SER A 141 -5.68 -7.20 0.39
N VAL A 142 -4.70 -7.90 -0.16
CA VAL A 142 -3.59 -8.42 0.65
C VAL A 142 -2.22 -8.02 0.08
N THR A 143 -1.28 -7.83 1.01
CA THR A 143 0.12 -7.52 0.71
C THR A 143 1.05 -8.53 1.39
N PHE A 144 2.28 -8.67 0.88
CA PHE A 144 3.34 -9.56 1.37
C PHE A 144 3.07 -11.07 1.23
N GLY A 145 2.11 -11.47 0.40
CA GLY A 145 1.79 -12.86 0.14
C GLY A 145 0.48 -13.05 -0.59
N GLY A 146 0.15 -14.29 -0.89
CA GLY A 146 -1.17 -14.74 -1.29
C GLY A 146 -1.92 -15.36 -0.12
N LEU A 147 -3.24 -15.41 -0.21
CA LEU A 147 -4.05 -16.12 0.77
C LEU A 147 -3.84 -17.65 0.67
N ARG A 148 -3.89 -18.33 1.81
CA ARG A 148 -3.98 -19.79 1.87
C ARG A 148 -5.38 -20.22 1.42
N GLU A 149 -5.50 -21.45 0.96
CA GLU A 149 -6.74 -22.03 0.44
C GLU A 149 -7.93 -21.84 1.40
N GLU A 150 -7.72 -22.04 2.69
CA GLU A 150 -8.74 -21.87 3.73
C GLU A 150 -9.36 -20.46 3.79
N TYR A 151 -8.57 -19.41 3.52
CA TYR A 151 -9.09 -18.02 3.48
C TYR A 151 -9.78 -17.73 2.15
N ASP A 152 -9.22 -18.23 1.03
CA ASP A 152 -9.82 -18.09 -0.29
C ASP A 152 -11.21 -18.75 -0.34
N GLU A 153 -11.36 -19.97 0.22
CA GLU A 153 -12.64 -20.65 0.34
C GLU A 153 -13.65 -19.84 1.16
N ARG A 154 -13.27 -19.32 2.32
CA ARG A 154 -14.14 -18.48 3.17
C ARG A 154 -14.60 -17.20 2.47
N LEU A 155 -13.72 -16.55 1.68
CA LEU A 155 -14.10 -15.37 0.88
C LEU A 155 -15.07 -15.75 -0.23
N LYS A 156 -14.84 -16.86 -0.94
CA LYS A 156 -15.74 -17.35 -1.98
C LYS A 156 -17.13 -17.71 -1.44
N GLU A 157 -17.20 -18.38 -0.30
CA GLU A 157 -18.46 -18.69 0.37
C GLU A 157 -19.22 -17.42 0.77
N ALA A 158 -18.50 -16.35 1.18
CA ALA A 158 -19.08 -15.07 1.51
C ALA A 158 -19.37 -14.18 0.29
N GLY A 159 -18.98 -14.58 -0.91
CA GLY A 159 -19.12 -13.78 -2.14
C GLY A 159 -18.23 -12.53 -2.16
N ILE A 160 -17.10 -12.57 -1.45
CA ILE A 160 -16.16 -11.47 -1.30
C ILE A 160 -15.02 -11.64 -2.33
N VAL A 161 -14.79 -10.61 -3.12
CA VAL A 161 -13.69 -10.53 -4.08
C VAL A 161 -12.37 -10.27 -3.36
N TRP A 162 -11.26 -10.87 -3.81
CA TRP A 162 -9.97 -10.52 -3.27
C TRP A 162 -8.88 -10.25 -4.31
N MET A 163 -7.91 -9.43 -3.93
CA MET A 163 -6.74 -9.10 -4.74
C MET A 163 -5.46 -9.16 -3.90
N GLY A 164 -4.38 -9.56 -4.55
CA GLY A 164 -3.04 -9.55 -3.95
C GLY A 164 -2.08 -8.63 -4.72
N THR A 165 -1.01 -8.19 -4.07
CA THR A 165 0.01 -7.34 -4.70
C THR A 165 1.25 -8.16 -5.06
N ALA A 166 1.70 -8.04 -6.31
CA ALA A 166 2.89 -8.67 -6.88
C ALA A 166 3.91 -7.61 -7.32
N THR A 167 5.20 -7.92 -7.16
CA THR A 167 6.33 -7.11 -7.64
C THR A 167 7.07 -7.77 -8.79
N THR A 168 6.77 -9.03 -9.06
CA THR A 168 7.32 -9.81 -10.16
C THR A 168 6.24 -10.64 -10.86
N LEU A 169 6.54 -11.10 -12.09
CA LEU A 169 5.65 -12.02 -12.80
C LEU A 169 5.45 -13.35 -12.06
N ARG A 170 6.49 -13.83 -11.35
CA ARG A 170 6.41 -15.05 -10.54
C ARG A 170 5.34 -14.91 -9.48
N GLU A 171 5.38 -13.82 -8.72
CA GLU A 171 4.42 -13.51 -7.67
C GLU A 171 2.99 -13.32 -8.22
N ALA A 172 2.82 -12.65 -9.36
CA ALA A 172 1.52 -12.52 -10.00
C ALA A 172 0.91 -13.88 -10.37
N LYS A 173 1.72 -14.84 -10.81
CA LYS A 173 1.27 -16.22 -11.08
C LYS A 173 0.92 -16.98 -9.80
N VAL A 174 1.66 -16.77 -8.70
CA VAL A 174 1.34 -17.35 -7.39
C VAL A 174 0.00 -16.84 -6.90
N LEU A 175 -0.26 -15.52 -6.95
CA LEU A 175 -1.55 -14.95 -6.58
C LEU A 175 -2.70 -15.51 -7.39
N ARG A 176 -2.53 -15.64 -8.71
CA ARG A 176 -3.54 -16.27 -9.56
C ARG A 176 -3.80 -17.72 -9.14
N ALA A 177 -2.75 -18.50 -8.87
CA ALA A 177 -2.88 -19.90 -8.45
C ALA A 177 -3.54 -20.03 -7.07
N ALA A 178 -3.37 -19.04 -6.19
CA ALA A 178 -4.02 -18.96 -4.89
C ALA A 178 -5.49 -18.51 -4.94
N GLY A 179 -6.05 -18.23 -6.13
CA GLY A 179 -7.46 -17.91 -6.30
C GLY A 179 -7.81 -16.42 -6.39
N ALA A 180 -6.82 -15.51 -6.46
CA ALA A 180 -7.08 -14.07 -6.58
C ALA A 180 -7.96 -13.73 -7.79
N ASP A 181 -8.92 -12.83 -7.60
CA ASP A 181 -9.80 -12.31 -8.65
C ASP A 181 -9.14 -11.19 -9.46
N LEU A 182 -8.27 -10.40 -8.80
CA LEU A 182 -7.51 -9.30 -9.39
C LEU A 182 -6.06 -9.34 -8.88
N VAL A 183 -5.14 -8.73 -9.62
CA VAL A 183 -3.73 -8.60 -9.22
C VAL A 183 -3.29 -7.16 -9.31
N VAL A 184 -2.81 -6.61 -8.20
CA VAL A 184 -2.07 -5.34 -8.20
C VAL A 184 -0.62 -5.62 -8.55
N VAL A 185 -0.04 -4.88 -9.48
CA VAL A 185 1.39 -4.94 -9.82
C VAL A 185 2.08 -3.68 -9.34
N GLN A 186 3.01 -3.84 -8.38
CA GLN A 186 3.76 -2.72 -7.82
C GLN A 186 5.10 -2.54 -8.55
N GLY A 187 5.21 -1.49 -9.35
CA GLY A 187 6.46 -1.09 -9.98
C GLY A 187 7.50 -0.56 -8.98
N ILE A 188 8.77 -0.58 -9.37
CA ILE A 188 9.87 -0.07 -8.53
C ILE A 188 9.73 1.43 -8.23
N GLU A 189 8.96 2.15 -9.01
CA GLU A 189 8.69 3.58 -8.87
C GLU A 189 7.82 3.92 -7.65
N ALA A 190 7.14 2.92 -7.09
CA ALA A 190 6.21 3.11 -5.97
C ALA A 190 6.93 3.59 -4.69
N GLY A 191 6.25 4.40 -3.90
CA GLY A 191 6.62 4.74 -2.54
C GLY A 191 6.25 3.64 -1.55
N GLY A 192 6.82 3.72 -0.35
CA GLY A 192 6.60 2.72 0.69
C GLY A 192 7.41 1.43 0.48
N PRO A 193 7.07 0.37 1.22
CA PRO A 193 7.80 -0.88 1.18
C PRO A 193 7.62 -1.62 -0.14
N ARG A 194 8.68 -2.31 -0.58
CA ARG A 194 8.56 -3.34 -1.62
C ARG A 194 7.75 -4.51 -1.07
N LEU A 195 6.74 -4.89 -1.81
CA LEU A 195 5.76 -5.90 -1.38
C LEU A 195 6.09 -7.31 -1.91
N ASN A 196 7.36 -7.54 -2.29
CA ASN A 196 7.85 -8.85 -2.74
C ASN A 196 7.71 -9.92 -1.65
N PHE A 197 7.38 -11.15 -2.05
CA PHE A 197 7.21 -12.27 -1.12
C PHE A 197 7.84 -13.59 -1.61
N GLU A 198 8.01 -13.77 -2.93
CA GLU A 198 8.68 -14.92 -3.56
C GLU A 198 10.01 -14.55 -4.21
N SER A 199 10.33 -13.25 -4.27
CA SER A 199 11.47 -12.71 -4.98
C SER A 199 12.39 -11.93 -4.03
N SER A 200 13.69 -11.88 -4.32
CA SER A 200 14.61 -10.95 -3.64
C SER A 200 14.29 -9.50 -4.03
N ASP A 201 14.85 -8.54 -3.28
CA ASP A 201 14.67 -7.12 -3.58
C ASP A 201 15.23 -6.74 -4.96
N ASP A 202 16.35 -7.35 -5.37
CA ASP A 202 16.96 -7.12 -6.69
C ASP A 202 16.08 -7.66 -7.82
N GLU A 203 15.55 -8.89 -7.67
CA GLU A 203 14.60 -9.48 -8.63
C GLU A 203 13.29 -8.66 -8.69
N ALA A 204 12.87 -8.08 -7.57
CA ALA A 204 11.67 -7.26 -7.48
C ALA A 204 11.84 -5.83 -8.01
N ALA A 205 13.04 -5.43 -8.47
CA ALA A 205 13.31 -4.10 -9.03
C ALA A 205 12.80 -3.95 -10.48
N VAL A 206 11.53 -4.31 -10.71
CA VAL A 206 10.88 -4.26 -12.03
C VAL A 206 10.05 -3.00 -12.16
N GLY A 207 10.19 -2.28 -13.29
CA GLY A 207 9.38 -1.11 -13.61
C GLY A 207 7.91 -1.45 -13.85
N MET A 208 7.00 -0.55 -13.45
CA MET A 208 5.55 -0.75 -13.51
C MET A 208 5.06 -1.13 -14.90
N SER A 209 5.50 -0.43 -15.94
CA SER A 209 5.05 -0.68 -17.33
C SER A 209 5.40 -2.08 -17.83
N VAL A 210 6.63 -2.55 -17.56
CA VAL A 210 7.10 -3.88 -17.95
C VAL A 210 6.32 -4.95 -17.19
N LEU A 211 6.17 -4.79 -15.87
CA LEU A 211 5.47 -5.75 -15.03
C LEU A 211 3.99 -5.86 -15.41
N THR A 212 3.33 -4.73 -15.66
CA THR A 212 1.92 -4.68 -16.11
C THR A 212 1.72 -5.50 -17.38
N THR A 213 2.55 -5.29 -18.40
CA THR A 213 2.44 -6.00 -19.68
C THR A 213 2.62 -7.52 -19.51
N HIS A 214 3.59 -7.93 -18.71
CA HIS A 214 3.84 -9.35 -18.46
C HIS A 214 2.71 -10.01 -17.64
N ALA A 215 2.25 -9.35 -16.58
CA ALA A 215 1.19 -9.87 -15.71
C ALA A 215 -0.14 -10.01 -16.47
N ALA A 216 -0.54 -9.00 -17.25
CA ALA A 216 -1.79 -9.03 -18.03
C ALA A 216 -1.84 -10.21 -19.02
N ARG A 217 -0.72 -10.50 -19.69
CA ARG A 217 -0.61 -11.63 -20.64
C ARG A 217 -0.63 -12.98 -19.94
N ALA A 218 0.03 -13.10 -18.80
CA ALA A 218 0.27 -14.39 -18.15
C ALA A 218 -0.85 -14.81 -17.19
N THR A 219 -1.45 -13.85 -16.46
CA THR A 219 -2.47 -14.19 -15.46
C THR A 219 -3.87 -14.26 -16.03
N ARG A 220 -4.18 -13.47 -17.06
CA ARG A 220 -5.52 -13.24 -17.59
C ARG A 220 -6.53 -12.68 -16.57
N LEU A 221 -6.05 -12.25 -15.40
CA LEU A 221 -6.84 -11.51 -14.41
C LEU A 221 -6.87 -10.02 -14.78
N PRO A 222 -7.85 -9.25 -14.29
CA PRO A 222 -7.73 -7.81 -14.31
C PRO A 222 -6.49 -7.37 -13.51
N VAL A 223 -5.59 -6.61 -14.15
CA VAL A 223 -4.33 -6.14 -13.57
C VAL A 223 -4.48 -4.68 -13.20
N ILE A 224 -4.10 -4.32 -11.98
CA ILE A 224 -4.10 -2.96 -11.46
C ILE A 224 -2.64 -2.49 -11.42
N ALA A 225 -2.31 -1.46 -12.20
CA ALA A 225 -0.94 -0.90 -12.23
C ALA A 225 -0.74 0.09 -11.09
N SER A 226 0.36 -0.06 -10.33
CA SER A 226 0.73 0.80 -9.21
C SER A 226 2.20 1.20 -9.25
N GLY A 227 2.49 2.48 -8.98
CA GLY A 227 3.85 3.06 -8.95
C GLY A 227 4.07 4.11 -10.03
N GLY A 228 4.54 5.29 -9.62
CA GLY A 228 4.91 6.37 -10.53
C GLY A 228 3.75 7.06 -11.26
N ILE A 229 2.49 6.88 -10.82
CA ILE A 229 1.30 7.42 -11.49
C ILE A 229 0.77 8.62 -10.71
N ALA A 230 0.72 9.80 -11.36
CA ALA A 230 0.19 11.04 -10.80
C ALA A 230 -0.48 11.96 -11.84
N GLU A 231 -0.41 11.63 -13.13
CA GLU A 231 -1.02 12.40 -14.23
C GLU A 231 -1.82 11.48 -15.17
N SER A 232 -2.82 12.05 -15.87
CA SER A 232 -3.73 11.30 -16.74
C SER A 232 -3.03 10.56 -17.90
N GLN A 233 -1.93 11.12 -18.41
CA GLN A 233 -1.11 10.48 -19.45
C GLN A 233 -0.47 9.18 -18.94
N GLN A 234 -0.04 9.15 -17.66
CA GLN A 234 0.53 7.96 -17.03
C GLN A 234 -0.56 6.90 -16.79
N VAL A 235 -1.77 7.33 -16.41
CA VAL A 235 -2.94 6.44 -16.32
C VAL A 235 -3.22 5.79 -17.67
N TYR A 236 -3.37 6.60 -18.72
CA TYR A 236 -3.65 6.07 -20.04
C TYR A 236 -2.51 5.16 -20.55
N GLY A 237 -1.25 5.53 -20.30
CA GLY A 237 -0.08 4.71 -20.62
C GLY A 237 -0.11 3.34 -19.94
N ALA A 238 -0.51 3.28 -18.66
CA ALA A 238 -0.66 2.02 -17.91
C ALA A 238 -1.78 1.15 -18.50
N LEU A 239 -2.93 1.74 -18.86
CA LEU A 239 -4.03 1.03 -19.49
C LEU A 239 -3.64 0.48 -20.88
N VAL A 240 -2.91 1.25 -21.69
CA VAL A 240 -2.37 0.79 -22.98
C VAL A 240 -1.35 -0.33 -22.79
N ALA A 241 -0.52 -0.28 -21.73
CA ALA A 241 0.43 -1.34 -21.38
C ALA A 241 -0.25 -2.66 -20.94
N GLY A 242 -1.54 -2.65 -20.64
CA GLY A 242 -2.31 -3.86 -20.33
C GLY A 242 -3.06 -3.82 -19.00
N ALA A 243 -2.98 -2.73 -18.24
CA ALA A 243 -3.76 -2.59 -17.01
C ALA A 243 -5.27 -2.53 -17.28
N SER A 244 -6.05 -2.96 -16.31
CA SER A 244 -7.52 -2.82 -16.24
C SER A 244 -7.92 -1.63 -15.36
N ALA A 245 -7.04 -1.22 -14.44
CA ALA A 245 -7.19 -0.08 -13.56
C ALA A 245 -5.82 0.40 -13.08
N VAL A 246 -5.78 1.52 -12.36
CA VAL A 246 -4.59 2.04 -11.70
C VAL A 246 -4.81 2.25 -10.21
N MET A 247 -3.74 2.03 -9.43
CA MET A 247 -3.69 2.35 -8.01
C MET A 247 -2.70 3.48 -7.79
N VAL A 248 -3.14 4.57 -7.15
CA VAL A 248 -2.33 5.75 -6.89
C VAL A 248 -2.10 5.96 -5.39
N GLY A 249 -0.86 6.25 -5.01
CA GLY A 249 -0.48 6.56 -3.64
C GLY A 249 -0.07 8.01 -3.49
N SER A 250 1.17 8.34 -3.86
CA SER A 250 1.77 9.65 -3.62
C SER A 250 1.01 10.83 -4.23
N ALA A 251 0.26 10.62 -5.31
CA ALA A 251 -0.62 11.63 -5.89
C ALA A 251 -1.71 12.13 -4.91
N LEU A 252 -2.06 11.30 -3.90
CA LEU A 252 -3.09 11.59 -2.89
C LEU A 252 -2.51 12.14 -1.57
N LEU A 253 -1.19 12.19 -1.39
CA LEU A 253 -0.59 12.62 -0.13
C LEU A 253 -0.94 14.06 0.26
N ARG A 254 -1.16 14.95 -0.71
CA ARG A 254 -1.51 16.35 -0.48
C ARG A 254 -3.01 16.64 -0.51
N THR A 255 -3.85 15.61 -0.63
CA THR A 255 -5.30 15.83 -0.61
C THR A 255 -5.78 16.28 0.77
N PHE A 256 -6.96 16.93 0.80
CA PHE A 256 -7.56 17.41 2.04
C PHE A 256 -7.94 16.26 2.97
N GLU A 257 -8.26 15.09 2.42
CA GLU A 257 -8.65 13.88 3.15
C GLU A 257 -7.46 13.04 3.63
N SER A 258 -6.25 13.34 3.14
CA SER A 258 -5.02 12.69 3.58
C SER A 258 -4.62 13.14 4.97
N THR A 259 -4.31 12.19 5.84
CA THR A 259 -3.81 12.42 7.21
C THR A 259 -2.28 12.57 7.27
N ALA A 260 -1.59 12.62 6.12
CA ALA A 260 -0.17 12.96 6.08
C ALA A 260 0.11 14.30 6.79
N SER A 261 1.23 14.40 7.52
CA SER A 261 1.56 15.61 8.27
C SER A 261 1.69 16.86 7.37
N ALA A 262 1.41 18.03 7.93
CA ALA A 262 1.51 19.29 7.18
C ALA A 262 2.92 19.53 6.66
N SER A 263 3.96 19.21 7.44
CA SER A 263 5.36 19.30 7.03
C SER A 263 5.65 18.41 5.83
N PHE A 264 5.17 17.16 5.83
CA PHE A 264 5.33 16.26 4.69
C PHE A 264 4.59 16.78 3.45
N LYS A 265 3.34 17.23 3.58
CA LYS A 265 2.59 17.83 2.47
C LYS A 265 3.33 19.02 1.85
N ASN A 266 4.00 19.83 2.66
CA ASN A 266 4.73 21.03 2.23
C ASN A 266 6.05 20.71 1.52
N VAL A 267 6.73 19.62 1.86
CA VAL A 267 7.98 19.23 1.22
C VAL A 267 7.77 18.58 -0.15
N LEU A 268 6.65 17.91 -0.37
CA LEU A 268 6.38 17.15 -1.60
C LEU A 268 6.58 17.94 -2.90
N PRO A 269 6.11 19.20 -3.04
CA PRO A 269 6.32 19.97 -4.27
C PRO A 269 7.77 20.40 -4.53
N LEU A 270 8.61 20.31 -3.50
CA LEU A 270 10.03 20.69 -3.57
C LEU A 270 10.93 19.53 -3.97
N LEU A 271 10.36 18.31 -4.05
CA LEU A 271 11.09 17.10 -4.37
C LEU A 271 11.41 17.01 -5.87
N THR A 272 12.42 16.20 -6.16
CA THR A 272 12.77 15.76 -7.51
C THR A 272 12.68 14.24 -7.59
N ASP A 273 12.83 13.68 -8.77
CA ASP A 273 12.87 12.23 -9.03
C ASP A 273 13.99 11.51 -8.25
N VAL A 274 15.07 12.23 -7.89
CA VAL A 274 16.22 11.70 -7.13
C VAL A 274 16.19 12.02 -5.63
N SER A 275 15.15 12.69 -5.14
CA SER A 275 15.05 13.07 -3.73
C SER A 275 14.74 11.89 -2.79
N MET A 276 14.22 10.80 -3.34
CA MET A 276 13.82 9.62 -2.56
C MET A 276 14.98 8.69 -2.29
N ARG A 277 14.98 8.05 -1.13
CA ARG A 277 15.91 6.98 -0.77
C ARG A 277 15.21 5.64 -0.61
N LEU A 278 15.99 4.58 -0.82
CA LEU A 278 15.60 3.21 -0.49
C LEU A 278 16.33 2.81 0.79
N THR A 279 15.58 2.49 1.83
CA THR A 279 16.13 2.10 3.15
C THR A 279 15.36 0.91 3.74
N ARG A 280 15.97 0.20 4.69
CA ARG A 280 15.32 -0.86 5.49
C ARG A 280 15.06 -0.44 6.93
N CYS A 281 15.43 0.78 7.31
CA CYS A 281 15.45 1.22 8.70
C CYS A 281 14.09 1.13 9.40
N PHE A 282 12.96 1.30 8.68
CA PHE A 282 11.64 1.36 9.30
C PHE A 282 10.99 0.00 9.56
N ASN A 283 11.19 -0.97 8.67
CA ASN A 283 10.46 -2.24 8.76
C ASN A 283 11.26 -3.48 8.34
N GLY A 284 12.54 -3.33 8.01
CA GLY A 284 13.38 -4.42 7.53
C GLY A 284 13.20 -4.76 6.05
N ARG A 285 12.24 -4.15 5.36
CA ARG A 285 12.01 -4.26 3.92
C ARG A 285 12.56 -3.05 3.19
N LEU A 286 12.98 -3.23 1.94
CA LEU A 286 13.39 -2.11 1.11
C LEU A 286 12.21 -1.17 0.91
N THR A 287 12.29 0.03 1.45
CA THR A 287 11.20 1.01 1.52
C THR A 287 11.66 2.31 0.86
N ARG A 288 10.86 2.84 -0.10
CA ARG A 288 11.14 4.15 -0.70
C ARG A 288 10.51 5.25 0.12
N VAL A 289 11.37 6.15 0.62
CA VAL A 289 10.97 7.26 1.50
C VAL A 289 11.67 8.56 1.12
N TYR A 290 11.09 9.69 1.54
CA TYR A 290 11.85 10.92 1.70
C TYR A 290 12.74 10.78 2.95
N PRO A 291 14.05 11.10 2.87
CA PRO A 291 14.97 10.89 3.99
C PRO A 291 14.76 11.96 5.06
N SER A 292 14.01 11.61 6.12
CA SER A 292 13.96 12.39 7.37
C SER A 292 15.32 12.40 8.06
N GLU A 293 15.49 13.24 9.10
CA GLU A 293 16.72 13.27 9.90
C GLU A 293 17.03 11.91 10.53
N LEU A 294 15.98 11.19 10.96
CA LEU A 294 16.12 9.82 11.46
C LEU A 294 16.75 8.87 10.42
N VAL A 295 16.30 8.92 9.17
CA VAL A 295 16.86 8.08 8.09
C VAL A 295 18.33 8.42 7.87
N GLN A 296 18.66 9.72 7.86
CA GLN A 296 20.05 10.17 7.66
C GLN A 296 20.95 9.71 8.82
N ALA A 297 20.50 9.89 10.06
CA ALA A 297 21.24 9.47 11.24
C ALA A 297 21.49 7.96 11.29
N LEU A 298 20.46 7.15 10.94
CA LEU A 298 20.59 5.68 10.91
C LEU A 298 21.48 5.18 9.77
N ASP A 299 21.44 5.83 8.60
CA ASP A 299 22.33 5.54 7.48
C ASP A 299 23.80 5.87 7.84
N GLU A 300 24.04 7.01 8.48
CA GLU A 300 25.39 7.44 8.94
C GLU A 300 25.95 6.52 10.04
N ALA A 301 25.07 6.01 10.91
CA ALA A 301 25.48 5.07 11.96
C ALA A 301 25.90 3.68 11.40
N GLY A 302 25.59 3.38 10.13
CA GLY A 302 25.97 2.13 9.47
C GLY A 302 25.37 0.88 10.11
N LEU A 303 24.18 0.98 10.70
CA LEU A 303 23.53 -0.11 11.42
C LEU A 303 23.05 -1.21 10.49
N THR A 304 23.13 -2.46 10.96
CA THR A 304 22.49 -3.60 10.31
C THR A 304 21.05 -3.71 10.82
N TYR A 305 20.10 -3.56 9.91
CA TYR A 305 18.67 -3.62 10.24
C TYR A 305 18.18 -5.06 10.41
N ALA A 306 17.29 -5.28 11.36
CA ALA A 306 16.63 -6.57 11.55
C ALA A 306 15.73 -6.90 10.35
N PRO A 307 15.55 -8.18 9.99
CA PRO A 307 14.61 -8.54 8.94
C PRO A 307 13.16 -8.24 9.38
N TYR A 308 12.26 -8.06 8.40
CA TYR A 308 10.82 -7.97 8.63
C TYR A 308 10.28 -9.27 9.25
N PRO A 309 9.40 -9.25 10.29
CA PRO A 309 8.77 -8.06 10.88
C PRO A 309 9.55 -7.41 12.03
N LEU A 310 10.65 -8.01 12.49
CA LEU A 310 11.37 -7.63 13.70
C LEU A 310 11.81 -6.16 13.72
N GLN A 311 12.28 -5.62 12.59
CA GLN A 311 12.63 -4.19 12.49
C GLN A 311 11.41 -3.29 12.67
N ARG A 312 10.28 -3.66 12.09
CA ARG A 312 9.01 -2.92 12.24
C ARG A 312 8.56 -2.89 13.70
N GLU A 313 8.69 -4.01 14.41
CA GLU A 313 8.30 -4.11 15.83
C GLU A 313 9.09 -3.15 16.72
N VAL A 314 10.37 -2.94 16.42
CA VAL A 314 11.22 -1.96 17.12
C VAL A 314 10.85 -0.53 16.76
N MET A 315 10.66 -0.26 15.46
CA MET A 315 10.47 1.11 14.98
C MET A 315 9.05 1.65 15.22
N ARG A 316 8.04 0.78 15.29
CA ARG A 316 6.64 1.20 15.41
C ARG A 316 6.34 2.03 16.65
N PRO A 317 6.77 1.64 17.87
CA PRO A 317 6.61 2.48 19.06
C PRO A 317 7.28 3.84 18.95
N ILE A 318 8.50 3.88 18.39
CA ILE A 318 9.28 5.11 18.19
C ILE A 318 8.54 6.06 17.25
N LEU A 319 8.11 5.58 16.09
CA LEU A 319 7.39 6.39 15.11
C LEU A 319 6.05 6.91 15.65
N ARG A 320 5.34 6.09 16.43
CA ARG A 320 4.09 6.49 17.06
C ARG A 320 4.30 7.56 18.12
N ALA A 321 5.29 7.39 19.01
CA ALA A 321 5.62 8.38 20.04
C ALA A 321 6.10 9.69 19.40
N ALA A 322 6.94 9.62 18.37
CA ALA A 322 7.38 10.78 17.61
C ALA A 322 6.20 11.55 16.98
N ALA A 323 5.27 10.84 16.34
CA ALA A 323 4.08 11.44 15.74
C ALA A 323 3.19 12.13 16.78
N GLN A 324 2.98 11.51 17.97
CA GLN A 324 2.21 12.11 19.06
C GLN A 324 2.86 13.40 19.62
N GLN A 325 4.19 13.52 19.54
CA GLN A 325 4.96 14.68 19.99
C GLN A 325 5.24 15.69 18.85
N GLY A 326 4.72 15.47 17.64
CA GLY A 326 4.93 16.34 16.48
C GLY A 326 6.39 16.36 15.98
N ARG A 327 7.16 15.29 16.23
CA ARG A 327 8.56 15.11 15.82
C ARG A 327 8.63 14.61 14.37
N ASP A 328 8.33 15.51 13.42
CA ASP A 328 8.35 15.19 11.98
C ASP A 328 9.77 14.85 11.45
N ASP A 329 10.82 15.31 12.15
CA ASP A 329 12.22 14.97 11.94
C ASP A 329 12.49 13.45 12.08
N LEU A 330 11.68 12.76 12.88
CA LEU A 330 11.75 11.32 13.11
C LEU A 330 10.76 10.49 12.26
N ALA A 331 9.95 11.15 11.44
CA ALA A 331 8.85 10.49 10.74
C ALA A 331 9.33 9.55 9.62
N CYS A 332 8.54 8.47 9.40
CA CYS A 332 8.60 7.68 8.18
C CYS A 332 7.74 8.37 7.12
N LEU A 333 8.36 8.80 6.01
CA LEU A 333 7.72 9.62 4.97
C LEU A 333 7.73 8.88 3.60
N PRO A 334 6.89 7.85 3.42
CA PRO A 334 6.89 7.06 2.20
C PRO A 334 6.36 7.85 1.01
N ALA A 335 7.15 7.94 -0.06
CA ALA A 335 6.75 8.60 -1.29
C ALA A 335 7.39 7.94 -2.51
N GLY A 336 6.66 7.86 -3.62
CA GLY A 336 7.13 7.34 -4.90
C GLY A 336 7.82 8.38 -5.76
N GLN A 337 8.36 7.95 -6.90
CA GLN A 337 9.13 8.80 -7.81
C GLN A 337 8.30 9.92 -8.47
N ALA A 338 6.96 9.84 -8.45
CA ALA A 338 6.08 10.90 -8.95
C ALA A 338 5.50 11.80 -7.83
N ALA A 339 6.04 11.76 -6.61
CA ALA A 339 5.49 12.45 -5.44
C ALA A 339 5.43 13.98 -5.59
N MET A 340 6.39 14.58 -6.32
CA MET A 340 6.42 16.02 -6.62
C MET A 340 5.23 16.52 -7.43
N LEU A 341 4.50 15.60 -8.08
CA LEU A 341 3.30 15.94 -8.87
C LEU A 341 2.02 15.96 -8.01
N ALA A 342 2.12 15.65 -6.70
CA ALA A 342 0.98 15.72 -5.79
C ALA A 342 0.49 17.16 -5.62
N ARG A 343 -0.83 17.37 -5.74
CA ARG A 343 -1.48 18.70 -5.65
C ARG A 343 -2.34 18.83 -4.41
N GLU A 344 -2.49 20.05 -3.94
CA GLU A 344 -3.38 20.36 -2.82
C GLU A 344 -4.80 20.55 -3.35
N GLU A 345 -5.57 19.46 -3.34
CA GLU A 345 -6.91 19.38 -3.90
C GLU A 345 -7.69 18.24 -3.20
N SER A 346 -8.99 18.09 -3.47
CA SER A 346 -9.75 16.95 -2.95
C SER A 346 -9.43 15.65 -3.71
N VAL A 347 -9.72 14.50 -3.09
CA VAL A 347 -9.59 13.18 -3.77
C VAL A 347 -10.45 13.14 -5.03
N GLU A 348 -11.66 13.71 -5.00
CA GLU A 348 -12.55 13.79 -6.15
C GLU A 348 -11.91 14.60 -7.30
N ALA A 349 -11.23 15.71 -6.99
CA ALA A 349 -10.52 16.51 -8.00
C ALA A 349 -9.34 15.75 -8.60
N VAL A 350 -8.55 15.05 -7.77
CA VAL A 350 -7.49 14.14 -8.24
C VAL A 350 -8.08 13.09 -9.19
N ALA A 351 -9.17 12.44 -8.80
CA ALA A 351 -9.82 11.41 -9.60
C ALA A 351 -10.29 11.96 -10.96
N ALA A 352 -10.97 13.09 -10.97
CA ALA A 352 -11.42 13.74 -12.20
C ALA A 352 -10.25 14.09 -13.13
N ARG A 353 -9.14 14.61 -12.58
CA ARG A 353 -7.94 14.94 -13.33
C ARG A 353 -7.28 13.70 -13.92
N LEU A 354 -7.10 12.66 -13.12
CA LEU A 354 -6.46 11.42 -13.55
C LEU A 354 -7.27 10.68 -14.62
N MET A 355 -8.60 10.76 -14.57
CA MET A 355 -9.49 10.10 -15.53
C MET A 355 -9.76 10.91 -16.80
N SER A 356 -9.23 12.14 -16.94
CA SER A 356 -9.57 13.05 -18.03
C SER A 356 -9.26 12.54 -19.45
N PHE A 357 -8.32 11.59 -19.59
CA PHE A 357 -7.96 10.97 -20.89
C PHE A 357 -8.36 9.49 -21.00
N VAL A 358 -9.06 8.97 -20.00
CA VAL A 358 -9.44 7.54 -20.00
C VAL A 358 -10.72 7.36 -20.82
N PRO A 359 -10.72 6.57 -21.89
CA PRO A 359 -11.92 6.28 -22.67
C PRO A 359 -12.79 5.26 -21.91
N ILE A 360 -13.68 5.76 -21.06
CA ILE A 360 -14.63 4.93 -20.29
C ILE A 360 -15.93 4.77 -21.09
#